data_1b062e578cf6f227455f5c1276456071
#
_entry.id   1b062e578cf6f227455f5c1276456071
#
_cell.length_a   1.000
_cell.length_b   1.000
_cell.length_c   1.000
_cell.angle_alpha   90.00
_cell.angle_beta   90.00
_cell.angle_gamma   90.00
#
_symmetry.space_group_name_H-M   'P 1'
#
loop_
_entity.id
_entity.type
_entity.pdbx_description
1 polymer ?
#
loop_
_entity_poly.entity_id
_entity_poly.type
_entity_poly.pdbx_seq_one_letter_code
_entity_poly.pdbx_strand_id
1 'polypeptide(L)'
;DKNSIYSIAALEPTTKIHYPPWSALHFKIPSKVSLELNIGCPNVSGMSQLKDYHILHFVDKFENIIVKVPPTVSLDSIARMYGLGITKFHLSNTLPMTDHNGDGYGISGKRLKEQNLPFVESVASFFKLRNTPVSIIAGGGIYKAKDVEDYYNAGATDYSLSTIFFTPWKVPEVLDTIKYINQQQVG
;
A
#
# COMPACT_ATOMS: atom_id res chain seq x y z
N ASP A 1 -8.84 -8.02 -16.99
CA ASP A 1 -8.83 -6.60 -17.30
C ASP A 1 -7.44 -6.03 -17.01
N LYS A 2 -6.84 -5.29 -17.98
CA LYS A 2 -5.47 -4.73 -17.85
C LYS A 2 -5.35 -3.69 -16.72
N ASN A 3 -6.46 -3.17 -16.24
CA ASN A 3 -6.52 -2.15 -15.18
C ASN A 3 -6.82 -2.72 -13.79
N SER A 4 -6.90 -4.05 -13.67
CA SER A 4 -7.16 -4.69 -12.38
C SER A 4 -5.87 -4.88 -11.59
N ILE A 5 -5.93 -4.63 -10.28
CA ILE A 5 -4.87 -4.90 -9.32
C ILE A 5 -5.28 -6.13 -8.51
N TYR A 6 -4.43 -7.15 -8.53
CA TYR A 6 -4.60 -8.32 -7.67
C TYR A 6 -3.84 -8.11 -6.37
N SER A 7 -4.57 -8.01 -5.25
CA SER A 7 -3.97 -7.85 -3.93
C SER A 7 -3.89 -9.20 -3.23
N ILE A 8 -2.71 -9.57 -2.79
CA ILE A 8 -2.47 -10.81 -2.04
C ILE A 8 -1.82 -10.50 -0.69
N ALA A 9 -2.27 -11.18 0.35
CA ALA A 9 -1.68 -11.11 1.67
C ALA A 9 -0.99 -12.43 2.00
N ALA A 10 0.20 -12.35 2.60
CA ALA A 10 0.90 -13.52 3.09
C ALA A 10 0.23 -14.04 4.37
N LEU A 11 -0.30 -15.24 4.30
CA LEU A 11 -0.73 -16.00 5.47
C LEU A 11 0.31 -17.09 5.73
N GLU A 12 0.94 -17.11 6.89
CA GLU A 12 1.64 -18.32 7.29
C GLU A 12 0.61 -19.41 7.59
N PRO A 13 0.73 -20.57 6.96
CA PRO A 13 -0.09 -21.70 7.37
C PRO A 13 0.33 -22.09 8.80
N THR A 14 -0.63 -22.10 9.72
CA THR A 14 -0.46 -22.64 11.08
C THR A 14 -0.20 -24.15 11.10
N THR A 15 -0.22 -24.79 9.95
CA THR A 15 0.06 -26.21 9.71
C THR A 15 1.34 -26.36 8.89
N LYS A 16 2.16 -27.35 9.25
CA LYS A 16 3.45 -27.76 8.66
C LYS A 16 3.38 -28.16 7.17
N ILE A 17 2.83 -27.32 6.30
CA ILE A 17 2.83 -27.56 4.87
C ILE A 17 4.10 -26.90 4.30
N HIS A 18 5.01 -27.72 3.82
CA HIS A 18 6.36 -27.37 3.32
C HIS A 18 6.40 -26.55 2.00
N TYR A 19 5.27 -26.00 1.53
CA TYR A 19 5.25 -25.15 0.35
C TYR A 19 4.79 -23.76 0.73
N PRO A 20 5.58 -22.70 0.43
CA PRO A 20 5.08 -21.35 0.59
C PRO A 20 3.86 -21.20 -0.33
N PRO A 21 2.72 -20.74 0.19
CA PRO A 21 1.48 -20.56 -0.59
C PRO A 21 1.67 -19.64 -1.81
N TRP A 22 2.72 -18.86 -1.82
CA TRP A 22 3.16 -17.99 -2.88
C TRP A 22 3.54 -18.69 -4.18
N SER A 23 4.21 -19.85 -4.11
CA SER A 23 4.64 -20.58 -5.31
C SER A 23 3.47 -21.16 -6.11
N ALA A 24 2.33 -21.41 -5.46
CA ALA A 24 1.12 -21.89 -6.12
C ALA A 24 0.31 -20.76 -6.77
N LEU A 25 0.38 -19.52 -6.26
CA LEU A 25 -0.39 -18.38 -6.76
C LEU A 25 0.14 -17.87 -8.11
N HIS A 26 1.43 -17.87 -8.35
CA HIS A 26 2.00 -17.33 -9.58
C HIS A 26 1.61 -18.10 -10.86
N PHE A 27 1.22 -19.37 -10.75
CA PHE A 27 0.72 -20.14 -11.89
C PHE A 27 -0.68 -19.73 -12.37
N LYS A 28 -1.43 -19.01 -11.53
CA LYS A 28 -2.82 -18.62 -11.80
C LYS A 28 -3.00 -17.15 -12.16
N ILE A 29 -1.99 -16.31 -11.87
CA ILE A 29 -2.07 -14.86 -12.11
C ILE A 29 -1.25 -14.52 -13.36
N PRO A 30 -1.85 -13.88 -14.39
CA PRO A 30 -1.12 -13.45 -15.57
C PRO A 30 -0.01 -12.45 -15.21
N SER A 31 1.19 -12.58 -15.80
CA SER A 31 2.33 -11.69 -15.52
C SER A 31 2.12 -10.21 -15.87
N LYS A 32 1.17 -9.92 -16.76
CA LYS A 32 0.86 -8.57 -17.25
C LYS A 32 -0.11 -7.76 -16.38
N VAL A 33 -0.55 -8.31 -15.25
CA VAL A 33 -1.41 -7.59 -14.30
C VAL A 33 -0.57 -6.90 -13.24
N SER A 34 -1.14 -5.88 -12.60
CA SER A 34 -0.55 -5.28 -11.41
C SER A 34 -0.79 -6.18 -10.20
N LEU A 35 0.27 -6.50 -9.49
CA LEU A 35 0.22 -7.33 -8.29
C LEU A 35 0.52 -6.49 -7.04
N GLU A 36 -0.40 -6.43 -6.10
CA GLU A 36 -0.16 -5.82 -4.79
C GLU A 36 0.20 -6.89 -3.76
N LEU A 37 1.38 -6.76 -3.18
CA LEU A 37 1.84 -7.56 -2.05
C LEU A 37 1.48 -6.82 -0.76
N ASN A 38 0.45 -7.29 -0.06
CA ASN A 38 0.03 -6.68 1.20
C ASN A 38 0.85 -7.28 2.35
N ILE A 39 1.89 -6.55 2.79
CA ILE A 39 2.74 -6.93 3.92
C ILE A 39 2.32 -6.17 5.17
N GLY A 40 1.91 -6.86 6.22
CA GLY A 40 1.56 -6.25 7.51
C GLY A 40 0.08 -5.91 7.69
N CYS A 41 -0.84 -6.75 7.21
CA CYS A 41 -2.25 -6.62 7.57
C CYS A 41 -2.47 -7.04 9.03
N PRO A 42 -2.81 -6.13 9.96
CA PRO A 42 -2.96 -6.47 11.38
C PRO A 42 -4.19 -7.33 11.69
N ASN A 43 -5.11 -7.45 10.73
CA ASN A 43 -6.32 -8.26 10.87
C ASN A 43 -6.08 -9.77 10.65
N VAL A 44 -4.83 -10.14 10.35
CA VAL A 44 -4.47 -11.53 10.10
C VAL A 44 -3.41 -11.95 11.11
N SER A 45 -3.81 -12.77 12.08
CA SER A 45 -2.88 -13.41 13.01
C SER A 45 -1.96 -14.38 12.25
N GLY A 46 -0.64 -14.30 12.50
CA GLY A 46 0.34 -15.20 11.90
C GLY A 46 0.87 -14.77 10.54
N MET A 47 0.79 -13.48 10.18
CA MET A 47 1.46 -12.98 8.98
C MET A 47 2.97 -13.10 9.11
N SER A 48 3.58 -13.95 8.27
CA SER A 48 5.02 -13.94 8.08
C SER A 48 5.43 -12.64 7.41
N GLN A 49 6.49 -12.03 7.93
CA GLN A 49 7.15 -10.95 7.22
C GLN A 49 7.62 -11.47 5.87
N LEU A 50 7.27 -10.76 4.79
CA LEU A 50 7.80 -11.05 3.47
C LEU A 50 9.32 -10.94 3.55
N LYS A 51 10.01 -12.06 3.29
CA LYS A 51 11.47 -12.10 3.21
C LYS A 51 11.92 -11.66 1.82
N ASP A 52 13.14 -11.18 1.69
CA ASP A 52 13.70 -10.67 0.44
C ASP A 52 13.56 -11.63 -0.73
N TYR A 53 13.76 -12.93 -0.50
CA TYR A 53 13.63 -13.92 -1.56
C TYR A 53 12.20 -14.08 -2.09
N HIS A 54 11.16 -13.77 -1.27
CA HIS A 54 9.79 -13.71 -1.75
C HIS A 54 9.60 -12.53 -2.70
N ILE A 55 10.12 -11.35 -2.32
CA ILE A 55 10.04 -10.14 -3.14
C ILE A 55 10.73 -10.38 -4.49
N LEU A 56 11.97 -10.88 -4.49
CA LEU A 56 12.72 -11.19 -5.70
C LEU A 56 11.97 -12.15 -6.62
N HIS A 57 11.34 -13.17 -6.05
CA HIS A 57 10.54 -14.13 -6.83
C HIS A 57 9.36 -13.48 -7.58
N PHE A 58 8.75 -12.43 -6.99
CA PHE A 58 7.67 -11.71 -7.66
C PHE A 58 8.19 -10.68 -8.67
N VAL A 59 9.27 -9.98 -8.33
CA VAL A 59 9.89 -8.97 -9.22
C VAL A 59 10.33 -9.61 -10.55
N ASP A 60 10.83 -10.82 -10.53
CA ASP A 60 11.23 -11.54 -11.73
C ASP A 60 10.06 -11.98 -12.64
N LYS A 61 8.83 -12.01 -12.10
CA LYS A 61 7.66 -12.58 -12.79
C LYS A 61 6.61 -11.59 -13.20
N PHE A 62 6.50 -10.48 -12.49
CA PHE A 62 5.45 -9.48 -12.71
C PHE A 62 6.04 -8.13 -13.08
N GLU A 63 5.51 -7.53 -14.13
CA GLU A 63 5.98 -6.22 -14.63
C GLU A 63 5.61 -5.07 -13.67
N ASN A 64 4.50 -5.21 -12.95
CA ASN A 64 3.97 -4.18 -12.06
C ASN A 64 3.73 -4.74 -10.66
N ILE A 65 4.68 -4.51 -9.75
CA ILE A 65 4.53 -4.87 -8.34
C ILE A 65 4.32 -3.62 -7.51
N ILE A 66 3.30 -3.70 -6.65
CA ILE A 66 3.00 -2.72 -5.63
C ILE A 66 3.21 -3.40 -4.28
N VAL A 67 3.97 -2.79 -3.38
CA VAL A 67 4.06 -3.30 -2.01
C VAL A 67 3.25 -2.41 -1.09
N LYS A 68 2.23 -3.01 -0.45
CA LYS A 68 1.39 -2.32 0.53
C LYS A 68 1.93 -2.51 1.93
N VAL A 69 2.25 -1.39 2.58
CA VAL A 69 2.89 -1.34 3.89
C VAL A 69 2.11 -0.49 4.89
N PRO A 70 2.10 -0.86 6.17
CA PRO A 70 1.56 -0.02 7.23
C PRO A 70 2.53 1.12 7.59
N PRO A 71 2.05 2.20 8.24
CA PRO A 71 2.88 3.34 8.65
C PRO A 71 3.92 3.01 9.74
N THR A 72 3.91 1.79 10.24
CA THR A 72 4.88 1.27 11.21
C THR A 72 6.16 0.71 10.59
N VAL A 73 6.22 0.63 9.25
CA VAL A 73 7.40 0.14 8.53
C VAL A 73 8.49 1.20 8.51
N SER A 74 9.75 0.80 8.78
CA SER A 74 10.89 1.71 8.79
C SER A 74 11.29 2.14 7.37
N LEU A 75 11.90 3.34 7.25
CA LEU A 75 12.48 3.82 5.99
C LEU A 75 13.58 2.88 5.46
N ASP A 76 14.34 2.23 6.34
CA ASP A 76 15.35 1.25 5.93
C ASP A 76 14.71 0.04 5.25
N SER A 77 13.58 -0.42 5.75
CA SER A 77 12.81 -1.50 5.10
C SER A 77 12.28 -1.08 3.72
N ILE A 78 11.78 0.16 3.60
CA ILE A 78 11.37 0.74 2.30
C ILE A 78 12.56 0.81 1.34
N ALA A 79 13.71 1.33 1.80
CA ALA A 79 14.94 1.43 1.01
C ALA A 79 15.42 0.05 0.53
N ARG A 80 15.36 -0.96 1.41
CA ARG A 80 15.73 -2.33 1.08
C ARG A 80 14.80 -2.92 0.02
N MET A 81 13.50 -2.76 0.15
CA MET A 81 12.53 -3.21 -0.86
C MET A 81 12.76 -2.52 -2.21
N TYR A 82 13.10 -1.23 -2.19
CA TYR A 82 13.46 -0.50 -3.41
C TYR A 82 14.71 -1.10 -4.05
N GLY A 83 15.74 -1.42 -3.27
CA GLY A 83 16.95 -2.10 -3.74
C GLY A 83 16.70 -3.49 -4.35
N LEU A 84 15.59 -4.13 -4.00
CA LEU A 84 15.12 -5.39 -4.59
C LEU A 84 14.26 -5.20 -5.87
N GLY A 85 14.08 -3.95 -6.34
CA GLY A 85 13.34 -3.63 -7.56
C GLY A 85 11.91 -3.14 -7.36
N ILE A 86 11.46 -2.94 -6.13
CA ILE A 86 10.13 -2.37 -5.86
C ILE A 86 10.17 -0.86 -6.02
N THR A 87 9.47 -0.33 -7.01
CA THR A 87 9.39 1.11 -7.30
C THR A 87 8.03 1.73 -6.99
N LYS A 88 7.05 0.92 -6.57
CA LYS A 88 5.69 1.35 -6.24
C LYS A 88 5.30 0.90 -4.85
N PHE A 89 4.98 1.85 -3.97
CA PHE A 89 4.58 1.59 -2.60
C PHE A 89 3.17 2.10 -2.34
N HIS A 90 2.31 1.24 -1.80
CA HIS A 90 1.01 1.62 -1.28
C HIS A 90 1.14 1.88 0.23
N LEU A 91 1.28 3.15 0.59
CA LEU A 91 1.51 3.57 1.97
C LEU A 91 0.15 3.73 2.67
N SER A 92 -0.49 2.61 2.97
CA SER A 92 -1.77 2.58 3.66
C SER A 92 -2.07 1.16 4.13
N ASN A 93 -2.27 1.00 5.42
CA ASN A 93 -2.85 -0.23 5.98
C ASN A 93 -3.61 0.14 7.26
N THR A 94 -4.46 -0.76 7.75
CA THR A 94 -5.12 -0.56 9.04
C THR A 94 -4.09 -0.53 10.17
N LEU A 95 -4.35 0.30 11.18
CA LEU A 95 -3.52 0.33 12.39
C LEU A 95 -3.96 -0.75 13.36
N PRO A 96 -3.05 -1.56 13.89
CA PRO A 96 -3.40 -2.55 14.90
C PRO A 96 -3.77 -1.84 16.21
N MET A 97 -4.88 -2.25 16.76
CA MET A 97 -5.34 -1.83 18.09
C MET A 97 -5.77 -3.06 18.87
N THR A 98 -5.77 -2.93 20.18
CA THR A 98 -6.24 -3.97 21.09
C THR A 98 -7.37 -3.37 21.93
N ASP A 99 -8.46 -4.07 22.07
CA ASP A 99 -9.58 -3.65 22.93
C ASP A 99 -9.28 -3.94 24.42
N HIS A 100 -10.24 -3.60 25.28
CA HIS A 100 -10.13 -3.83 26.72
C HIS A 100 -10.13 -5.31 27.13
N ASN A 101 -10.53 -6.23 26.23
CA ASN A 101 -10.49 -7.68 26.45
C ASN A 101 -9.17 -8.29 25.96
N GLY A 102 -8.30 -7.50 25.28
CA GLY A 102 -7.07 -7.99 24.65
C GLY A 102 -7.26 -8.48 23.22
N ASP A 103 -8.46 -8.30 22.63
CA ASP A 103 -8.74 -8.69 21.25
C ASP A 103 -8.18 -7.65 20.27
N GLY A 104 -7.39 -8.13 19.28
CA GLY A 104 -6.78 -7.28 18.26
C GLY A 104 -7.77 -6.92 17.15
N TYR A 105 -7.80 -5.65 16.75
CA TYR A 105 -8.55 -5.15 15.60
C TYR A 105 -7.78 -4.10 14.81
N GLY A 106 -8.21 -3.82 13.57
CA GLY A 106 -7.59 -2.82 12.71
C GLY A 106 -8.43 -1.54 12.64
N ILE A 107 -7.82 -0.39 12.92
CA ILE A 107 -8.44 0.92 12.70
C ILE A 107 -8.27 1.32 11.23
N SER A 108 -9.36 1.80 10.64
CA SER A 108 -9.41 2.39 9.30
C SER A 108 -10.13 3.75 9.34
N GLY A 109 -10.30 4.38 8.18
CA GLY A 109 -11.03 5.64 8.07
C GLY A 109 -10.22 6.86 8.48
N LYS A 110 -10.89 7.91 8.97
CA LYS A 110 -10.28 9.24 9.19
C LYS A 110 -9.06 9.24 10.12
N ARG A 111 -9.09 8.42 11.17
CA ARG A 111 -7.98 8.32 12.14
C ARG A 111 -6.68 7.82 11.51
N LEU A 112 -6.79 7.07 10.42
CA LEU A 112 -5.63 6.54 9.74
C LEU A 112 -4.78 7.65 9.08
N LYS A 113 -5.40 8.76 8.67
CA LYS A 113 -4.70 9.89 8.05
C LYS A 113 -3.64 10.51 8.96
N GLU A 114 -3.92 10.61 10.26
CA GLU A 114 -3.00 11.20 11.25
C GLU A 114 -1.64 10.47 11.29
N GLN A 115 -1.66 9.17 11.03
CA GLN A 115 -0.46 8.33 10.99
C GLN A 115 0.12 8.23 9.58
N ASN A 116 -0.74 8.10 8.57
CA ASN A 116 -0.29 7.86 7.20
C ASN A 116 0.27 9.11 6.53
N LEU A 117 -0.26 10.29 6.80
CA LEU A 117 0.21 11.52 6.15
C LEU A 117 1.68 11.82 6.46
N PRO A 118 2.15 11.83 7.73
CA PRO A 118 3.56 12.00 8.05
C PRO A 118 4.45 10.87 7.49
N PHE A 119 3.92 9.65 7.40
CA PHE A 119 4.64 8.53 6.83
C PHE A 119 4.85 8.70 5.32
N VAL A 120 3.82 9.11 4.58
CA VAL A 120 3.92 9.43 3.15
C VAL A 120 4.97 10.52 2.92
N GLU A 121 4.92 11.61 3.70
CA GLU A 121 5.88 12.72 3.62
C GLU A 121 7.32 12.25 3.88
N SER A 122 7.52 11.41 4.88
CA SER A 122 8.83 10.86 5.22
C SER A 122 9.39 9.99 4.11
N VAL A 123 8.58 9.11 3.51
CA VAL A 123 9.00 8.25 2.40
C VAL A 123 9.28 9.08 1.14
N ALA A 124 8.40 10.02 0.79
CA ALA A 124 8.59 10.89 -0.37
C ALA A 124 9.87 11.73 -0.25
N SER A 125 10.11 12.34 0.93
CA SER A 125 11.31 13.11 1.22
C SER A 125 12.57 12.26 1.13
N PHE A 126 12.53 11.03 1.65
CA PHE A 126 13.64 10.09 1.59
C PHE A 126 14.10 9.81 0.16
N PHE A 127 13.17 9.57 -0.77
CA PHE A 127 13.49 9.31 -2.18
C PHE A 127 13.85 10.58 -2.95
N LYS A 128 13.18 11.71 -2.66
CA LYS A 128 13.47 13.01 -3.25
C LYS A 128 14.91 13.46 -2.97
N LEU A 129 15.37 13.33 -1.73
CA LEU A 129 16.75 13.68 -1.33
C LEU A 129 17.81 12.84 -2.06
N ARG A 130 17.45 11.66 -2.54
CA ARG A 130 18.34 10.75 -3.29
C ARG A 130 18.18 10.87 -4.80
N ASN A 131 17.32 11.77 -5.26
CA ASN A 131 16.93 11.90 -6.67
C ASN A 131 16.53 10.56 -7.30
N THR A 132 15.74 9.79 -6.57
CA THR A 132 15.38 8.42 -6.91
C THR A 132 13.87 8.34 -7.21
N PRO A 133 13.46 7.93 -8.42
CA PRO A 133 12.05 7.89 -8.80
C PRO A 133 11.29 6.78 -8.04
N VAL A 134 10.14 7.13 -7.49
CA VAL A 134 9.25 6.21 -6.78
C VAL A 134 7.80 6.62 -7.02
N SER A 135 6.89 5.64 -7.15
CA SER A 135 5.45 5.88 -7.15
C SER A 135 4.90 5.60 -5.74
N ILE A 136 4.17 6.56 -5.21
CA ILE A 136 3.60 6.49 -3.87
C ILE A 136 2.08 6.57 -3.96
N ILE A 137 1.42 5.44 -3.70
CA ILE A 137 -0.02 5.36 -3.58
C ILE A 137 -0.37 5.66 -2.12
N ALA A 138 -0.97 6.82 -1.87
CA ALA A 138 -1.40 7.20 -0.52
C ALA A 138 -2.86 6.79 -0.28
N GLY A 139 -3.16 6.41 0.94
CA GLY A 139 -4.52 6.05 1.33
C GLY A 139 -4.76 6.22 2.82
N GLY A 140 -6.01 5.98 3.22
CA GLY A 140 -6.46 6.11 4.60
C GLY A 140 -6.93 7.53 4.95
N GLY A 141 -8.20 7.63 5.31
CA GLY A 141 -8.80 8.88 5.77
C GLY A 141 -9.08 9.93 4.70
N ILE A 142 -9.13 9.57 3.44
CA ILE A 142 -9.52 10.48 2.34
C ILE A 142 -11.05 10.54 2.26
N TYR A 143 -11.62 11.71 2.59
CA TYR A 143 -13.08 11.95 2.60
C TYR A 143 -13.49 13.26 1.95
N LYS A 144 -12.56 14.13 1.59
CA LYS A 144 -12.81 15.46 0.97
C LYS A 144 -11.61 15.88 0.14
N ALA A 145 -11.79 16.89 -0.71
CA ALA A 145 -10.74 17.47 -1.56
C ALA A 145 -9.45 17.78 -0.79
N LYS A 146 -9.57 18.44 0.36
CA LYS A 146 -8.42 18.78 1.22
C LYS A 146 -7.59 17.57 1.65
N ASP A 147 -8.18 16.40 1.81
CA ASP A 147 -7.42 15.20 2.19
C ASP A 147 -6.54 14.71 1.02
N VAL A 148 -7.00 14.85 -0.21
CA VAL A 148 -6.22 14.56 -1.43
C VAL A 148 -5.07 15.55 -1.56
N GLU A 149 -5.35 16.85 -1.41
CA GLU A 149 -4.33 17.92 -1.47
C GLU A 149 -3.23 17.71 -0.42
N ASP A 150 -3.60 17.32 0.81
CA ASP A 150 -2.64 17.07 1.88
C ASP A 150 -1.69 15.92 1.51
N TYR A 151 -2.22 14.81 0.96
CA TYR A 151 -1.39 13.71 0.47
C TYR A 151 -0.56 14.09 -0.75
N TYR A 152 -1.09 14.89 -1.67
CA TYR A 152 -0.33 15.42 -2.79
C TYR A 152 0.88 16.25 -2.32
N ASN A 153 0.65 17.19 -1.40
CA ASN A 153 1.70 18.01 -0.83
C ASN A 153 2.74 17.20 -0.04
N ALA A 154 2.33 16.06 0.54
CA ALA A 154 3.23 15.11 1.17
C ALA A 154 4.02 14.25 0.17
N GLY A 155 3.75 14.37 -1.14
CA GLY A 155 4.49 13.69 -2.20
C GLY A 155 3.85 12.40 -2.72
N ALA A 156 2.56 12.18 -2.48
CA ALA A 156 1.83 11.09 -3.13
C ALA A 156 1.70 11.32 -4.64
N THR A 157 1.84 10.25 -5.41
CA THR A 157 1.63 10.24 -6.86
C THR A 157 0.25 9.68 -7.25
N ASP A 158 -0.30 8.84 -6.40
CA ASP A 158 -1.57 8.14 -6.61
C ASP A 158 -2.36 8.00 -5.30
N TYR A 159 -3.65 7.63 -5.40
CA TYR A 159 -4.54 7.59 -4.25
C TYR A 159 -5.33 6.30 -4.18
N SER A 160 -5.47 5.76 -2.97
CA SER A 160 -6.30 4.60 -2.66
C SER A 160 -7.53 5.03 -1.84
N LEU A 161 -8.71 4.83 -2.40
CA LEU A 161 -9.97 5.16 -1.78
C LEU A 161 -10.67 3.89 -1.29
N SER A 162 -11.16 3.89 -0.05
CA SER A 162 -11.83 2.74 0.55
C SER A 162 -13.06 3.18 1.36
N THR A 163 -12.88 3.63 2.58
CA THR A 163 -14.00 3.93 3.51
C THR A 163 -14.88 5.11 3.09
N ILE A 164 -14.45 5.94 2.12
CA ILE A 164 -15.28 7.02 1.56
C ILE A 164 -16.53 6.46 0.87
N PHE A 165 -16.49 5.22 0.37
CA PHE A 165 -17.63 4.59 -0.29
C PHE A 165 -18.81 4.32 0.66
N PHE A 166 -18.61 4.41 1.97
CA PHE A 166 -19.72 4.48 2.94
C PHE A 166 -20.39 5.87 3.01
N THR A 167 -19.82 6.87 2.32
CA THR A 167 -20.38 8.22 2.15
C THR A 167 -20.37 8.60 0.66
N PRO A 168 -21.15 7.92 -0.19
CA PRO A 168 -20.99 7.96 -1.65
C PRO A 168 -21.19 9.35 -2.26
N TRP A 169 -21.94 10.24 -1.60
CA TRP A 169 -22.14 11.63 -2.02
C TRP A 169 -20.85 12.48 -1.98
N LYS A 170 -19.79 12.04 -1.27
CA LYS A 170 -18.49 12.71 -1.22
C LYS A 170 -17.51 12.23 -2.29
N VAL A 171 -17.79 11.11 -2.91
CA VAL A 171 -16.89 10.49 -3.89
C VAL A 171 -16.64 11.39 -5.11
N PRO A 172 -17.66 12.06 -5.71
CA PRO A 172 -17.43 12.93 -6.86
C PRO A 172 -16.42 14.06 -6.59
N GLU A 173 -16.55 14.79 -5.48
CA GLU A 173 -15.63 15.85 -5.09
C GLU A 173 -14.17 15.35 -5.02
N VAL A 174 -13.96 14.22 -4.38
CA VAL A 174 -12.63 13.63 -4.22
C VAL A 174 -12.06 13.19 -5.56
N LEU A 175 -12.86 12.54 -6.40
CA LEU A 175 -12.41 12.08 -7.74
C LEU A 175 -12.08 13.26 -8.66
N ASP A 176 -12.86 14.33 -8.62
CA ASP A 176 -12.61 15.52 -9.43
C ASP A 176 -11.31 16.23 -8.98
N THR A 177 -11.04 16.27 -7.67
CA THR A 177 -9.77 16.77 -7.14
C THR A 177 -8.60 15.93 -7.61
N ILE A 178 -8.71 14.60 -7.55
CA ILE A 178 -7.65 13.68 -8.05
C ILE A 178 -7.39 13.92 -9.54
N LYS A 179 -8.43 14.02 -10.35
CA LYS A 179 -8.30 14.30 -11.79
C LYS A 179 -7.58 15.63 -12.04
N TYR A 180 -7.97 16.68 -11.32
CA TYR A 180 -7.35 17.99 -11.42
C TYR A 180 -5.86 17.93 -11.10
N ILE A 181 -5.48 17.31 -9.99
CA ILE A 181 -4.08 17.16 -9.58
C ILE A 181 -3.27 16.37 -10.63
N ASN A 182 -3.82 15.27 -11.15
CA ASN A 182 -3.13 14.45 -12.15
C ASN A 182 -2.90 15.22 -13.47
N GLN A 183 -3.80 16.12 -13.85
CA GLN A 183 -3.60 16.98 -15.02
C GLN A 183 -2.44 17.98 -14.84
N GLN A 184 -2.21 18.45 -13.61
CA GLN A 184 -1.10 19.36 -13.30
C GLN A 184 0.28 18.68 -13.31
N GLN A 185 0.32 17.34 -13.14
CA GLN A 185 1.58 16.58 -13.15
C GLN A 185 2.07 16.23 -14.56
N VAL A 186 1.22 16.33 -15.58
CA VAL A 186 1.52 15.95 -16.98
C VAL A 186 1.95 17.16 -17.83
N GLY A 187 1.77 18.38 -17.36
CA GLY A 187 2.17 19.63 -18.02
C GLY A 187 3.51 20.14 -17.55
#